data_ac1c3d55632c24d3e7e1b58c00ed217f
#
_entry.id   ac1c3d55632c24d3e7e1b58c00ed217f
#
_cell.length_a   1.000
_cell.length_b   1.000
_cell.length_c   1.000
_cell.angle_alpha   90.00
_cell.angle_beta   90.00
_cell.angle_gamma   90.00
#
_symmetry.space_group_name_H-M   'P 1'
#
loop_
_entity.id
_entity.type
_entity.pdbx_description
1 polymer ?
#
loop_
_entity_poly.entity_id
_entity_poly.type
_entity_poly.pdbx_seq_one_letter_code
_entity_poly.pdbx_strand_id
1 'polypeptide(L)'
;MAKYNDLKEVRGSIDDLVFYNLNGVPVVRKKSGFSTEAFANNPNYKKVKENSTEFGHCSKASKMIRMAVATFVENCGDKVMYQKFTKVMTNIKDLDKTSPRGQRRIELGLKSDEAQQLLRQFQFGEIPNLSKVAVMDIGLFNDSIAINQVADEAVLIHLNADFNNYVVKNTEKTYPLKGKNNLIEIEKQDENSLKLLFLVLKKKGN
;
A
#
# COMPACT_ATOMS: atom_id res chain seq x y z
N MET A 1 47.83 2.27 -10.35
CA MET A 1 46.81 1.73 -11.30
C MET A 1 45.95 0.72 -10.56
N ALA A 2 44.68 0.99 -10.33
CA ALA A 2 43.74 0.03 -9.76
C ALA A 2 43.28 -0.91 -10.90
N LYS A 3 43.53 -2.22 -10.77
CA LYS A 3 43.01 -3.23 -11.70
C LYS A 3 41.60 -3.58 -11.29
N TYR A 4 40.62 -3.30 -12.14
CA TYR A 4 39.26 -3.72 -11.99
C TYR A 4 39.06 -5.13 -12.53
N ASN A 5 38.65 -6.05 -11.68
CA ASN A 5 38.34 -7.42 -12.11
C ASN A 5 36.85 -7.64 -12.39
N ASP A 6 35.95 -6.82 -11.83
CA ASP A 6 34.51 -6.90 -12.14
C ASP A 6 33.78 -5.55 -11.86
N LEU A 7 33.19 -4.95 -12.89
CA LEU A 7 32.38 -3.73 -12.77
C LEU A 7 31.08 -3.92 -11.96
N LYS A 8 30.67 -5.16 -11.70
CA LYS A 8 29.44 -5.47 -10.96
C LYS A 8 29.52 -5.09 -9.48
N GLU A 9 30.71 -4.94 -8.93
CA GLU A 9 30.93 -4.64 -7.52
C GLU A 9 31.16 -3.15 -7.23
N VAL A 10 31.35 -2.34 -8.27
CA VAL A 10 31.62 -0.91 -8.09
C VAL A 10 30.36 -0.19 -7.64
N ARG A 11 30.38 0.38 -6.44
CA ARG A 11 29.32 1.21 -5.89
C ARG A 11 29.89 2.47 -5.28
N GLY A 12 29.18 3.57 -5.40
CA GLY A 12 29.62 4.85 -4.85
C GLY A 12 29.72 5.96 -5.89
N SER A 13 30.48 7.00 -5.57
CA SER A 13 30.69 8.10 -6.50
C SER A 13 32.16 8.45 -6.63
N ILE A 14 32.61 8.66 -7.86
CA ILE A 14 33.94 9.11 -8.22
C ILE A 14 33.76 10.35 -9.08
N ASP A 15 34.32 11.47 -8.64
CA ASP A 15 34.15 12.79 -9.28
C ASP A 15 32.68 13.13 -9.56
N ASP A 16 32.31 13.29 -10.80
CA ASP A 16 30.95 13.60 -11.26
C ASP A 16 30.13 12.33 -11.65
N LEU A 17 30.68 11.12 -11.45
CA LEU A 17 30.04 9.85 -11.77
C LEU A 17 29.51 9.15 -10.52
N VAL A 18 28.37 8.50 -10.65
CA VAL A 18 27.77 7.62 -9.65
C VAL A 18 27.60 6.23 -10.22
N PHE A 19 28.11 5.25 -9.51
CA PHE A 19 28.05 3.81 -9.83
C PHE A 19 27.06 3.14 -8.89
N TYR A 20 26.12 2.40 -9.43
CA TYR A 20 25.15 1.63 -8.63
C TYR A 20 24.66 0.42 -9.41
N ASN A 21 24.01 -0.50 -8.72
CA ASN A 21 23.39 -1.66 -9.34
C ASN A 21 21.87 -1.48 -9.37
N LEU A 22 21.29 -1.59 -10.55
CA LEU A 22 19.85 -1.54 -10.75
C LEU A 22 19.36 -2.91 -11.22
N ASN A 23 18.68 -3.63 -10.36
CA ASN A 23 18.14 -4.97 -10.62
C ASN A 23 19.20 -5.97 -11.13
N GLY A 24 20.42 -5.91 -10.56
CA GLY A 24 21.52 -6.78 -10.96
C GLY A 24 22.37 -6.25 -12.13
N VAL A 25 21.99 -5.15 -12.75
CA VAL A 25 22.74 -4.51 -13.85
C VAL A 25 23.56 -3.34 -13.30
N PRO A 26 24.90 -3.32 -13.52
CA PRO A 26 25.73 -2.19 -13.14
C PRO A 26 25.40 -0.96 -14.03
N VAL A 27 25.14 0.16 -13.36
CA VAL A 27 24.78 1.42 -13.99
C VAL A 27 25.73 2.53 -13.57
N VAL A 28 26.15 3.35 -14.53
CA VAL A 28 26.92 4.57 -14.30
C VAL A 28 26.09 5.75 -14.79
N ARG A 29 25.99 6.80 -13.97
CA ARG A 29 25.38 8.05 -14.38
C ARG A 29 26.17 9.25 -13.93
N LYS A 30 26.04 10.36 -14.62
CA LYS A 30 26.58 11.63 -14.16
C LYS A 30 25.80 12.11 -12.93
N LYS A 31 26.49 12.70 -11.93
CA LYS A 31 25.84 13.38 -10.82
C LYS A 31 24.89 14.44 -11.39
N SER A 32 23.63 14.39 -10.98
CA SER A 32 22.72 15.50 -11.24
C SER A 32 23.21 16.71 -10.42
N GLY A 33 23.16 17.90 -10.96
CA GLY A 33 23.53 19.12 -10.23
C GLY A 33 22.63 19.47 -9.04
N PHE A 34 21.91 18.46 -8.51
CA PHE A 34 21.03 18.53 -7.35
C PHE A 34 21.89 18.48 -6.08
N SER A 35 21.98 19.58 -5.36
CA SER A 35 22.60 19.63 -4.03
C SER A 35 21.51 19.74 -2.96
N THR A 36 21.81 19.23 -1.76
CA THR A 36 20.91 19.35 -0.60
C THR A 36 20.63 20.84 -0.27
N GLU A 37 21.63 21.69 -0.42
CA GLU A 37 21.52 23.12 -0.18
C GLU A 37 20.61 23.80 -1.23
N ALA A 38 20.79 23.50 -2.52
CA ALA A 38 19.91 23.99 -3.58
C ALA A 38 18.47 23.52 -3.36
N PHE A 39 18.30 22.26 -2.98
CA PHE A 39 16.98 21.74 -2.64
C PHE A 39 16.35 22.47 -1.45
N ALA A 40 17.15 22.78 -0.43
CA ALA A 40 16.64 23.47 0.76
C ALA A 40 16.24 24.92 0.48
N ASN A 41 17.00 25.67 -0.32
CA ASN A 41 16.91 27.13 -0.40
C ASN A 41 16.30 27.67 -1.69
N ASN A 42 16.31 26.89 -2.79
CA ASN A 42 15.86 27.38 -4.08
C ASN A 42 14.32 27.27 -4.22
N PRO A 43 13.59 28.38 -4.49
CA PRO A 43 12.14 28.40 -4.66
C PRO A 43 11.62 27.47 -5.76
N ASN A 44 12.41 27.20 -6.79
CA ASN A 44 12.04 26.30 -7.89
C ASN A 44 11.77 24.88 -7.41
N TYR A 45 12.33 24.47 -6.26
CA TYR A 45 12.09 23.16 -5.66
C TYR A 45 10.86 23.10 -4.75
N LYS A 46 10.10 24.20 -4.58
CA LYS A 46 8.90 24.21 -3.72
C LYS A 46 7.94 23.04 -4.05
N LYS A 47 7.56 22.91 -5.32
CA LYS A 47 6.65 21.81 -5.77
C LYS A 47 7.25 20.42 -5.56
N VAL A 48 8.57 20.31 -5.69
CA VAL A 48 9.28 19.02 -5.47
C VAL A 48 9.24 18.64 -4.00
N LYS A 49 9.46 19.61 -3.09
CA LYS A 49 9.35 19.41 -1.64
C LYS A 49 7.93 18.98 -1.24
N GLU A 50 6.91 19.70 -1.73
CA GLU A 50 5.51 19.40 -1.50
C GLU A 50 5.20 17.95 -1.91
N ASN A 51 5.60 17.54 -3.12
CA ASN A 51 5.41 16.16 -3.59
C ASN A 51 6.19 15.15 -2.74
N SER A 52 7.43 15.47 -2.35
CA SER A 52 8.26 14.58 -1.53
C SER A 52 7.64 14.34 -0.15
N THR A 53 7.10 15.39 0.47
CA THR A 53 6.42 15.30 1.77
C THR A 53 5.19 14.39 1.69
N GLU A 54 4.32 14.62 0.70
CA GLU A 54 3.12 13.82 0.49
C GLU A 54 3.46 12.37 0.14
N PHE A 55 4.44 12.14 -0.74
CA PHE A 55 4.89 10.80 -1.08
C PHE A 55 5.50 10.07 0.12
N GLY A 56 6.27 10.78 0.95
CA GLY A 56 6.80 10.24 2.20
C GLY A 56 5.70 9.75 3.15
N HIS A 57 4.60 10.53 3.28
CA HIS A 57 3.42 10.12 4.03
C HIS A 57 2.79 8.86 3.43
N CYS A 58 2.53 8.84 2.12
CA CYS A 58 1.94 7.68 1.44
C CYS A 58 2.80 6.42 1.57
N SER A 59 4.12 6.55 1.45
CA SER A 59 5.07 5.45 1.56
C SER A 59 5.07 4.84 2.98
N LYS A 60 5.10 5.69 4.02
CA LYS A 60 5.05 5.24 5.42
C LYS A 60 3.72 4.57 5.75
N ALA A 61 2.60 5.16 5.35
CA ALA A 61 1.27 4.59 5.55
C ALA A 61 1.12 3.24 4.83
N SER A 62 1.55 3.17 3.57
CA SER A 62 1.55 1.93 2.78
C SER A 62 2.40 0.84 3.45
N LYS A 63 3.59 1.18 3.95
CA LYS A 63 4.44 0.22 4.68
C LYS A 63 3.77 -0.27 5.94
N MET A 64 3.22 0.62 6.76
CA MET A 64 2.51 0.32 8.00
C MET A 64 1.38 -0.70 7.79
N ILE A 65 0.51 -0.44 6.81
CA ILE A 65 -0.63 -1.33 6.50
C ILE A 65 -0.13 -2.70 6.01
N ARG A 66 0.83 -2.73 5.08
CA ARG A 66 1.39 -3.99 4.56
C ARG A 66 2.05 -4.84 5.66
N MET A 67 2.75 -4.21 6.59
CA MET A 67 3.37 -4.91 7.72
C MET A 67 2.33 -5.55 8.64
N ALA A 68 1.17 -4.93 8.80
CA ALA A 68 0.09 -5.49 9.62
C ALA A 68 -0.55 -6.75 9.04
N VAL A 69 -0.44 -6.96 7.72
CA VAL A 69 -0.96 -8.13 7.01
C VAL A 69 0.16 -8.97 6.38
N ALA A 70 1.41 -8.78 6.80
CA ALA A 70 2.59 -9.37 6.17
C ALA A 70 2.52 -10.90 6.08
N THR A 71 2.07 -11.58 7.14
CA THR A 71 1.91 -13.04 7.19
C THR A 71 1.02 -13.60 6.08
N PHE A 72 0.07 -12.81 5.60
CA PHE A 72 -0.83 -13.22 4.52
C PHE A 72 -0.34 -12.80 3.13
N VAL A 73 0.49 -11.77 3.07
CA VAL A 73 0.95 -11.14 1.83
C VAL A 73 2.29 -11.70 1.35
N GLU A 74 3.13 -12.22 2.23
CA GLU A 74 4.46 -12.77 1.90
C GLU A 74 4.40 -13.89 0.85
N ASN A 75 3.32 -14.65 0.82
CA ASN A 75 3.12 -15.76 -0.11
C ASN A 75 2.41 -15.37 -1.42
N CYS A 76 2.09 -14.09 -1.62
CA CYS A 76 1.34 -13.64 -2.81
C CYS A 76 2.13 -13.64 -4.11
N GLY A 77 3.46 -13.86 -4.07
CA GLY A 77 4.31 -13.96 -5.27
C GLY A 77 4.55 -12.66 -6.05
N ASP A 78 3.83 -11.59 -5.79
CA ASP A 78 3.94 -10.31 -6.49
C ASP A 78 5.09 -9.44 -5.94
N LYS A 79 6.24 -9.47 -6.61
CA LYS A 79 7.45 -8.72 -6.23
C LYS A 79 7.28 -7.20 -6.27
N VAL A 80 6.30 -6.67 -6.99
CA VAL A 80 6.05 -5.23 -7.14
C VAL A 80 4.79 -4.76 -6.40
N MET A 81 4.18 -5.63 -5.62
CA MET A 81 2.97 -5.36 -4.85
C MET A 81 3.10 -4.09 -3.98
N TYR A 82 4.27 -3.88 -3.35
CA TYR A 82 4.51 -2.70 -2.52
C TYR A 82 4.40 -1.38 -3.32
N GLN A 83 4.83 -1.38 -4.59
CA GLN A 83 4.71 -0.22 -5.48
C GLN A 83 3.26 0.01 -5.88
N LYS A 84 2.54 -1.06 -6.25
CA LYS A 84 1.12 -1.00 -6.61
C LYS A 84 0.30 -0.43 -5.45
N PHE A 85 0.51 -0.94 -4.23
CA PHE A 85 -0.21 -0.46 -3.05
C PHE A 85 0.14 0.98 -2.68
N THR A 86 1.42 1.37 -2.76
CA THR A 86 1.83 2.77 -2.54
C THR A 86 1.20 3.71 -3.57
N LYS A 87 1.04 3.27 -4.82
CA LYS A 87 0.33 4.04 -5.86
C LYS A 87 -1.14 4.25 -5.48
N VAL A 88 -1.82 3.22 -4.98
CA VAL A 88 -3.21 3.35 -4.48
C VAL A 88 -3.27 4.37 -3.34
N MET A 89 -2.38 4.30 -2.36
CA MET A 89 -2.32 5.28 -1.26
C MET A 89 -2.07 6.70 -1.77
N THR A 90 -1.27 6.86 -2.82
CA THR A 90 -1.03 8.17 -3.46
C THR A 90 -2.31 8.69 -4.14
N ASN A 91 -3.02 7.84 -4.87
CA ASN A 91 -4.30 8.23 -5.48
C ASN A 91 -5.33 8.63 -4.41
N ILE A 92 -5.42 7.89 -3.31
CA ILE A 92 -6.31 8.21 -2.19
C ILE A 92 -5.95 9.56 -1.56
N LYS A 93 -4.68 9.83 -1.34
CA LYS A 93 -4.22 11.14 -0.85
C LYS A 93 -4.64 12.27 -1.81
N ASP A 94 -4.62 12.05 -3.13
CA ASP A 94 -5.01 13.06 -4.11
C ASP A 94 -6.53 13.39 -4.08
N LEU A 95 -7.33 12.55 -3.43
CA LEU A 95 -8.75 12.80 -3.15
C LEU A 95 -8.98 13.72 -1.94
N ASP A 96 -7.96 14.04 -1.16
CA ASP A 96 -8.05 15.10 -0.16
C ASP A 96 -8.17 16.48 -0.86
N LYS A 97 -9.37 17.00 -0.90
CA LYS A 97 -9.70 18.34 -1.45
C LYS A 97 -9.66 19.46 -0.41
N THR A 98 -9.42 19.12 0.85
CA THR A 98 -9.48 20.06 1.97
C THR A 98 -8.12 20.64 2.31
N SER A 99 -7.05 19.86 2.12
CA SER A 99 -5.69 20.28 2.44
C SER A 99 -4.98 20.93 1.24
N PRO A 100 -4.13 21.93 1.45
CA PRO A 100 -3.30 22.49 0.40
C PRO A 100 -2.25 21.47 -0.05
N ARG A 101 -1.76 21.64 -1.28
CA ARG A 101 -0.68 20.82 -1.82
C ARG A 101 0.54 20.81 -0.90
N GLY A 102 1.14 19.64 -0.69
CA GLY A 102 2.22 19.41 0.26
C GLY A 102 1.77 18.97 1.64
N GLN A 103 0.47 19.10 1.95
CA GLN A 103 -0.13 18.73 3.23
C GLN A 103 -1.29 17.74 3.09
N ARG A 104 -1.59 17.27 1.88
CA ARG A 104 -2.68 16.32 1.64
C ARG A 104 -2.43 15.00 2.36
N ARG A 105 -3.51 14.43 2.92
CA ARG A 105 -3.47 13.30 3.84
C ARG A 105 -4.33 12.15 3.34
N ILE A 106 -3.86 10.92 3.57
CA ILE A 106 -4.61 9.70 3.22
C ILE A 106 -5.91 9.62 4.01
N GLU A 107 -5.87 9.90 5.31
CA GLU A 107 -7.03 9.82 6.19
C GLU A 107 -8.19 10.75 5.78
N LEU A 108 -7.87 11.88 5.16
CA LEU A 108 -8.88 12.79 4.63
C LEU A 108 -9.40 12.31 3.27
N GLY A 109 -8.53 11.80 2.41
CA GLY A 109 -8.93 11.21 1.13
C GLY A 109 -9.81 9.97 1.30
N LEU A 110 -9.56 9.15 2.32
CA LEU A 110 -10.34 7.94 2.63
C LEU A 110 -11.81 8.19 2.98
N LYS A 111 -12.18 9.43 3.31
CA LYS A 111 -13.58 9.80 3.54
C LYS A 111 -14.42 9.82 2.26
N SER A 112 -13.79 9.80 1.08
CA SER A 112 -14.50 9.79 -0.20
C SER A 112 -14.88 8.37 -0.62
N ASP A 113 -16.05 8.24 -1.27
CA ASP A 113 -16.53 6.96 -1.82
C ASP A 113 -15.56 6.41 -2.88
N GLU A 114 -14.94 7.30 -3.66
CA GLU A 114 -13.96 6.94 -4.67
C GLU A 114 -12.73 6.24 -4.04
N ALA A 115 -12.24 6.75 -2.92
CA ALA A 115 -11.13 6.13 -2.19
C ALA A 115 -11.51 4.74 -1.65
N GLN A 116 -12.73 4.60 -1.14
CA GLN A 116 -13.24 3.32 -0.67
C GLN A 116 -13.33 2.31 -1.82
N GLN A 117 -13.76 2.73 -3.01
CA GLN A 117 -13.77 1.88 -4.20
C GLN A 117 -12.37 1.46 -4.63
N LEU A 118 -11.38 2.37 -4.62
CA LEU A 118 -9.99 2.05 -4.92
C LEU A 118 -9.43 0.97 -3.98
N LEU A 119 -9.75 1.04 -2.68
CA LEU A 119 -9.34 0.00 -1.73
C LEU A 119 -10.05 -1.33 -1.95
N ARG A 120 -11.36 -1.32 -2.18
CA ARG A 120 -12.14 -2.55 -2.45
C ARG A 120 -11.67 -3.29 -3.70
N GLN A 121 -11.17 -2.57 -4.69
CA GLN A 121 -10.65 -3.15 -5.93
C GLN A 121 -9.19 -3.61 -5.81
N PHE A 122 -8.48 -3.20 -4.75
CA PHE A 122 -7.09 -3.56 -4.59
C PHE A 122 -6.92 -4.99 -4.07
N GLN A 123 -6.05 -5.75 -4.72
CA GLN A 123 -5.73 -7.13 -4.38
C GLN A 123 -4.26 -7.27 -4.05
N PHE A 124 -3.97 -8.00 -2.97
CA PHE A 124 -2.62 -8.46 -2.68
C PHE A 124 -2.43 -9.82 -3.37
N GLY A 125 -1.67 -9.83 -4.45
CA GLY A 125 -1.43 -11.02 -5.26
C GLY A 125 -2.22 -11.06 -6.57
N GLU A 126 -2.04 -12.13 -7.32
CA GLU A 126 -2.69 -12.34 -8.63
C GLU A 126 -3.94 -13.21 -8.45
N ILE A 127 -5.06 -12.59 -8.14
CA ILE A 127 -6.35 -13.27 -8.10
C ILE A 127 -7.18 -12.82 -9.31
N PRO A 128 -7.48 -13.68 -10.27
CA PRO A 128 -8.31 -13.30 -11.41
C PRO A 128 -9.76 -13.02 -10.94
N ASN A 129 -10.31 -11.88 -11.35
CA ASN A 129 -11.71 -11.49 -11.15
C ASN A 129 -12.19 -11.43 -9.69
N LEU A 130 -11.64 -10.51 -8.89
CA LEU A 130 -12.00 -10.31 -7.49
C LEU A 130 -13.52 -10.17 -7.26
N SER A 131 -14.23 -9.44 -8.12
CA SER A 131 -15.68 -9.29 -8.04
C SER A 131 -16.49 -10.58 -8.16
N LYS A 132 -15.89 -11.63 -8.76
CA LYS A 132 -16.48 -12.97 -8.80
C LYS A 132 -16.15 -13.80 -7.55
N VAL A 133 -15.12 -13.39 -6.81
CA VAL A 133 -14.63 -14.10 -5.62
C VAL A 133 -15.37 -13.65 -4.37
N ALA A 134 -15.43 -12.35 -4.17
CA ALA A 134 -16.10 -11.75 -3.01
C ALA A 134 -16.74 -10.41 -3.37
N VAL A 135 -17.93 -10.15 -2.86
CA VAL A 135 -18.65 -8.89 -3.02
C VAL A 135 -19.00 -8.37 -1.64
N MET A 136 -18.60 -7.13 -1.37
CA MET A 136 -18.97 -6.43 -0.15
C MET A 136 -20.24 -5.63 -0.40
N ASP A 137 -21.26 -5.88 0.38
CA ASP A 137 -22.51 -5.13 0.40
C ASP A 137 -22.60 -4.27 1.66
N ILE A 138 -22.92 -3.01 1.50
CA ILE A 138 -23.03 -2.04 2.60
C ILE A 138 -24.52 -1.89 2.92
N GLY A 139 -24.95 -2.55 3.98
CA GLY A 139 -26.31 -2.49 4.47
C GLY A 139 -26.58 -1.27 5.35
N LEU A 140 -27.88 -0.97 5.60
CA LEU A 140 -28.27 0.08 6.54
C LEU A 140 -27.89 -0.23 7.98
N PHE A 141 -27.96 -1.49 8.39
CA PHE A 141 -27.70 -1.94 9.75
C PHE A 141 -26.38 -2.67 9.89
N ASN A 142 -26.08 -3.60 8.99
CA ASN A 142 -24.84 -4.38 8.97
C ASN A 142 -24.27 -4.37 7.56
N ASP A 143 -22.94 -4.40 7.49
CA ASP A 143 -22.23 -4.68 6.25
C ASP A 143 -22.11 -6.20 6.07
N SER A 144 -22.10 -6.68 4.84
CA SER A 144 -21.93 -8.08 4.57
C SER A 144 -20.93 -8.36 3.45
N ILE A 145 -20.27 -9.50 3.53
CA ILE A 145 -19.38 -9.99 2.47
C ILE A 145 -19.94 -11.31 1.95
N ALA A 146 -20.36 -11.31 0.69
CA ALA A 146 -20.72 -12.52 -0.01
C ALA A 146 -19.47 -13.13 -0.66
N ILE A 147 -19.14 -14.38 -0.30
CA ILE A 147 -18.01 -15.13 -0.82
C ILE A 147 -18.52 -16.17 -1.78
N ASN A 148 -18.25 -16.00 -3.06
CA ASN A 148 -18.74 -16.85 -4.14
C ASN A 148 -17.75 -17.96 -4.52
N GLN A 149 -16.50 -17.88 -4.03
CA GLN A 149 -15.46 -18.85 -4.31
C GLN A 149 -15.46 -19.98 -3.27
N VAL A 150 -15.10 -21.18 -3.71
CA VAL A 150 -14.87 -22.32 -2.80
C VAL A 150 -13.57 -22.10 -2.03
N ALA A 151 -13.69 -21.91 -0.74
CA ALA A 151 -12.59 -21.85 0.22
C ALA A 151 -13.03 -22.58 1.51
N ASP A 152 -12.09 -22.97 2.35
CA ASP A 152 -12.40 -23.66 3.61
C ASP A 152 -12.57 -22.67 4.76
N GLU A 153 -11.85 -21.57 4.71
CA GLU A 153 -11.86 -20.54 5.74
C GLU A 153 -11.74 -19.14 5.12
N ALA A 154 -12.44 -18.18 5.71
CA ALA A 154 -12.22 -16.75 5.48
C ALA A 154 -11.65 -16.13 6.75
N VAL A 155 -10.55 -15.39 6.63
CA VAL A 155 -9.99 -14.57 7.71
C VAL A 155 -10.29 -13.13 7.42
N LEU A 156 -11.02 -12.49 8.31
CA LEU A 156 -11.32 -11.08 8.26
C LEU A 156 -10.39 -10.34 9.21
N ILE A 157 -9.62 -9.40 8.67
CA ILE A 157 -8.64 -8.64 9.44
C ILE A 157 -9.09 -7.20 9.50
N HIS A 158 -9.41 -6.74 10.68
CA HIS A 158 -9.74 -5.34 10.95
C HIS A 158 -8.47 -4.59 11.34
N LEU A 159 -8.14 -3.55 10.59
CA LEU A 159 -7.01 -2.67 10.86
C LEU A 159 -7.52 -1.33 11.36
N ASN A 160 -7.15 -0.96 12.57
CA ASN A 160 -7.33 0.38 13.09
C ASN A 160 -6.02 1.15 12.93
N ALA A 161 -5.99 2.07 11.96
CA ALA A 161 -4.79 2.75 11.50
C ALA A 161 -4.71 4.18 12.03
N ASP A 162 -3.63 4.48 12.74
CA ASP A 162 -3.23 5.83 13.11
C ASP A 162 -2.18 6.35 12.11
N PHE A 163 -2.63 7.19 11.18
CA PHE A 163 -1.76 7.74 10.13
C PHE A 163 -0.85 8.87 10.62
N ASN A 164 -1.08 9.43 11.80
CA ASN A 164 -0.22 10.45 12.37
C ASN A 164 1.03 9.83 12.96
N ASN A 165 0.85 8.75 13.74
CA ASN A 165 1.95 8.02 14.39
C ASN A 165 2.46 6.84 13.56
N TYR A 166 1.80 6.52 12.45
CA TYR A 166 2.08 5.35 11.60
C TYR A 166 2.06 4.04 12.40
N VAL A 167 1.04 3.89 13.23
CA VAL A 167 0.79 2.70 14.02
C VAL A 167 -0.52 2.07 13.60
N VAL A 168 -0.56 0.73 13.58
CA VAL A 168 -1.78 -0.02 13.27
C VAL A 168 -1.99 -1.10 14.32
N LYS A 169 -3.23 -1.23 14.76
CA LYS A 169 -3.71 -2.36 15.57
C LYS A 169 -4.56 -3.24 14.67
N ASN A 170 -4.32 -4.54 14.70
CA ASN A 170 -5.11 -5.51 13.96
C ASN A 170 -5.87 -6.43 14.90
N THR A 171 -7.05 -6.86 14.46
CA THR A 171 -7.83 -7.94 15.07
C THR A 171 -8.27 -8.86 13.95
N GLU A 172 -8.13 -10.18 14.18
CA GLU A 172 -8.44 -11.20 13.19
C GLU A 172 -9.63 -12.03 13.65
N LYS A 173 -10.55 -12.31 12.73
CA LYS A 173 -11.69 -13.21 12.97
C LYS A 173 -11.76 -14.21 11.84
N THR A 174 -11.76 -15.50 12.20
CA THR A 174 -11.81 -16.61 11.23
C THR A 174 -13.23 -17.15 11.16
N TYR A 175 -13.70 -17.34 9.94
CA TYR A 175 -15.02 -17.88 9.63
C TYR A 175 -14.84 -19.19 8.83
N PRO A 176 -15.36 -20.33 9.29
CA PRO A 176 -15.39 -21.54 8.48
C PRO A 176 -16.38 -21.37 7.33
N LEU A 177 -15.96 -21.76 6.13
CA LEU A 177 -16.79 -21.67 4.94
C LEU A 177 -17.27 -23.07 4.53
N LYS A 178 -18.48 -23.13 3.99
CA LYS A 178 -19.08 -24.38 3.49
C LYS A 178 -19.49 -24.21 2.02
N GLY A 179 -18.71 -24.80 1.12
CA GLY A 179 -19.03 -24.77 -0.30
C GLY A 179 -18.92 -23.37 -0.94
N LYS A 180 -19.90 -23.02 -1.78
CA LYS A 180 -20.03 -21.71 -2.43
C LYS A 180 -21.07 -20.85 -1.74
N ASN A 181 -21.04 -19.54 -2.02
CA ASN A 181 -22.06 -18.56 -1.61
C ASN A 181 -22.23 -18.46 -0.08
N ASN A 182 -21.10 -18.25 0.60
CA ASN A 182 -21.11 -17.94 2.02
C ASN A 182 -21.34 -16.43 2.24
N LEU A 183 -22.13 -16.09 3.25
CA LEU A 183 -22.37 -14.70 3.68
C LEU A 183 -21.74 -14.50 5.06
N ILE A 184 -20.90 -13.47 5.18
CA ILE A 184 -20.32 -13.04 6.46
C ILE A 184 -20.91 -11.68 6.79
N GLU A 185 -21.64 -11.60 7.90
CA GLU A 185 -22.14 -10.33 8.44
C GLU A 185 -21.05 -9.63 9.26
N ILE A 186 -20.90 -8.34 9.06
CA ILE A 186 -19.92 -7.49 9.73
C ILE A 186 -20.69 -6.46 10.54
N GLU A 187 -20.49 -6.47 11.84
CA GLU A 187 -21.06 -5.45 12.71
C GLU A 187 -20.50 -4.06 12.34
N LYS A 188 -21.39 -3.10 12.13
CA LYS A 188 -21.00 -1.71 11.95
C LYS A 188 -20.28 -1.25 13.21
N GLN A 189 -19.09 -0.74 13.00
CA GLN A 189 -18.24 -0.22 14.07
C GLN A 189 -18.36 1.30 14.08
N ASP A 190 -18.06 1.92 15.26
CA ASP A 190 -18.15 3.36 15.48
C ASP A 190 -17.51 4.18 14.36
N GLU A 191 -18.21 5.20 13.88
CA GLU A 191 -17.83 6.08 12.77
C GLU A 191 -16.56 6.90 13.01
N ASN A 192 -16.08 6.96 14.26
CA ASN A 192 -14.97 7.84 14.63
C ASN A 192 -13.57 7.27 14.43
N SER A 193 -13.42 6.00 14.04
CA SER A 193 -12.12 5.39 13.77
C SER A 193 -12.00 4.91 12.33
N LEU A 194 -10.93 5.32 11.66
CA LEU A 194 -10.65 4.90 10.29
C LEU A 194 -10.18 3.46 10.30
N LYS A 195 -11.10 2.55 9.95
CA LYS A 195 -10.87 1.12 9.95
C LYS A 195 -10.79 0.62 8.52
N LEU A 196 -9.73 -0.13 8.24
CA LEU A 196 -9.55 -0.84 6.99
C LEU A 196 -9.86 -2.32 7.22
N LEU A 197 -10.50 -2.94 6.24
CA LEU A 197 -10.88 -4.33 6.28
C LEU A 197 -10.12 -5.12 5.22
N PHE A 198 -9.51 -6.24 5.62
CA PHE A 198 -8.87 -7.18 4.73
C PHE A 198 -9.56 -8.52 4.81
N LEU A 199 -9.81 -9.11 3.65
CA LEU A 199 -10.34 -10.45 3.51
C LEU A 199 -9.26 -11.38 2.96
N VAL A 200 -9.02 -12.48 3.65
CA VAL A 200 -8.15 -13.57 3.20
C VAL A 200 -8.96 -14.85 3.08
N LEU A 201 -8.88 -15.51 1.94
CA LEU A 201 -9.49 -16.82 1.73
C LEU A 201 -8.42 -17.91 1.79
N LYS A 202 -8.64 -18.93 2.63
CA LYS A 202 -7.73 -20.06 2.79
C LYS A 202 -8.35 -21.34 2.23
N LYS A 203 -7.54 -22.13 1.53
CA LYS A 203 -7.83 -23.52 1.17
C LYS A 203 -6.97 -24.46 2.00
N LYS A 204 -7.55 -25.53 2.57
CA LYS A 204 -6.79 -26.60 3.23
C LYS A 204 -6.02 -27.36 2.14
N GLY A 205 -4.69 -27.36 2.25
CA GLY A 205 -3.83 -28.11 1.33
C GLY A 205 -2.87 -27.24 0.49
N ASN A 206 -2.78 -25.97 0.77
CA ASN A 206 -1.69 -25.09 0.28
C ASN A 206 -0.98 -24.43 1.44
#